data_ab7bb6cbe5c38625db1a7532dd697f55
#
_entry.id   ab7bb6cbe5c38625db1a7532dd697f55
#
_cell.length_a   1.000
_cell.length_b   1.000
_cell.length_c   1.000
_cell.angle_alpha   90.00
_cell.angle_beta   90.00
_cell.angle_gamma   90.00
#
_symmetry.space_group_name_H-M   'P 1'
#
loop_
_entity.id
_entity.type
_entity.pdbx_description
1 polymer ?
#
loop_
_entity_poly.entity_id
_entity_poly.type
_entity_poly.pdbx_seq_one_letter_code
_entity_poly.pdbx_strand_id
1 'polypeptide(L)'
;MKYLAHRDQESEREQSLIDHLEKTAELAGQYAEAFGAYQWGYCAGLLHDIGKYSQEFQRRIRGSEEQVDHATAGAQLCHEKKGYYSLLSYCIAGHHAGLADTGTRNDRSNMPTLYGRLKKQIPDYNAYKGEIQIPQLMELPFVIQNRKEAGFASAMFIRMLYSCLVDADFLNTETFMNKGMTERDCGDSISVLYEKCMSGISGWLKNEDRNTINGRRTEILKHCLEMASKERGMFRLTVPTGGGKTMASLAFALKHAAEHGMNRVIYVIPYTSIIEQTAGIFAEKLGQKNVLEHHSNVDYTVSDELKSMQLAAENWDKPVVVTTNVQFFESMFSNRSSKCRKLHNVADSVIVFDEAQMLPTDYLKPCIAVMEQLIRHYRSSVVLCTATQPALQNLFSEDIGFRELCPGVDDQFAFFKRSKIRDLGRISGDSLVERLKNEYSALCIFNTKKTAQNMYQELRGEGVYHLSTAMYPVHRKRVLAGIRKRLDDKKRCIVRRPAWL
;
A
#
# COMPACT_ATOMS: atom_id res chain seq x y z
N MET A 1 -23.92 28.99 23.92
CA MET A 1 -22.46 28.88 24.29
C MET A 1 -21.76 28.34 23.06
N LYS A 2 -20.62 28.94 22.63
CA LYS A 2 -19.88 28.43 21.49
C LYS A 2 -19.06 27.22 21.94
N TYR A 3 -19.29 26.06 21.35
CA TYR A 3 -18.51 24.84 21.59
C TYR A 3 -17.26 24.84 20.71
N LEU A 4 -16.10 24.52 21.28
CA LEU A 4 -14.81 24.54 20.61
C LEU A 4 -14.30 23.11 20.38
N ALA A 5 -13.74 22.87 19.19
CA ALA A 5 -13.02 21.64 18.86
C ALA A 5 -11.53 21.76 19.16
N HIS A 6 -10.92 22.89 18.75
CA HIS A 6 -9.51 23.19 18.92
C HIS A 6 -9.31 24.64 19.36
N ARG A 7 -8.23 24.86 20.12
CA ARG A 7 -7.74 26.20 20.50
C ARG A 7 -6.23 26.21 20.41
N ASP A 8 -5.72 27.13 19.64
CA ASP A 8 -4.28 27.42 19.57
C ASP A 8 -3.95 28.45 20.64
N GLN A 9 -3.14 28.08 21.62
CA GLN A 9 -2.79 28.94 22.76
C GLN A 9 -1.85 30.09 22.36
N GLU A 10 -1.03 29.90 21.32
CA GLU A 10 -0.06 30.94 20.89
C GLU A 10 -0.74 32.00 20.02
N SER A 11 -1.64 31.62 19.14
CA SER A 11 -2.30 32.55 18.21
C SER A 11 -3.72 32.96 18.62
N GLU A 12 -4.21 32.49 19.77
CA GLU A 12 -5.58 32.67 20.27
C GLU A 12 -6.70 32.27 19.30
N ARG A 13 -6.37 31.49 18.25
CA ARG A 13 -7.37 31.01 17.28
C ARG A 13 -8.19 29.89 17.89
N GLU A 14 -9.47 29.90 17.55
CA GLU A 14 -10.44 28.91 17.98
C GLU A 14 -11.15 28.33 16.76
N GLN A 15 -11.28 27.00 16.72
CA GLN A 15 -12.15 26.30 15.79
C GLN A 15 -13.44 25.92 16.51
N SER A 16 -14.59 26.28 15.93
CA SER A 16 -15.87 25.82 16.48
C SER A 16 -16.04 24.31 16.27
N LEU A 17 -16.72 23.66 17.20
CA LEU A 17 -16.91 22.20 17.14
C LEU A 17 -17.70 21.80 15.92
N ILE A 18 -18.77 22.51 15.60
CA ILE A 18 -19.60 22.22 14.42
C ILE A 18 -18.81 22.34 13.12
N ASP A 19 -17.98 23.41 12.97
CA ASP A 19 -17.13 23.57 11.77
C ASP A 19 -16.13 22.42 11.61
N HIS A 20 -15.52 21.96 12.72
CA HIS A 20 -14.65 20.80 12.72
C HIS A 20 -15.37 19.52 12.29
N LEU A 21 -16.54 19.24 12.88
CA LEU A 21 -17.32 18.04 12.61
C LEU A 21 -17.83 18.01 11.17
N GLU A 22 -18.37 19.13 10.67
CA GLU A 22 -18.87 19.23 9.29
C GLU A 22 -17.74 19.07 8.26
N LYS A 23 -16.59 19.73 8.44
CA LYS A 23 -15.45 19.60 7.54
C LYS A 23 -14.84 18.20 7.57
N THR A 24 -14.74 17.60 8.74
CA THR A 24 -14.27 16.20 8.85
C THR A 24 -15.27 15.24 8.22
N ALA A 25 -16.57 15.48 8.37
CA ALA A 25 -17.62 14.69 7.75
C ALA A 25 -17.56 14.77 6.23
N GLU A 26 -17.42 15.97 5.68
CA GLU A 26 -17.31 16.20 4.24
C GLU A 26 -16.11 15.48 3.65
N LEU A 27 -14.91 15.66 4.24
CA LEU A 27 -13.69 14.98 3.79
C LEU A 27 -13.80 13.45 3.90
N ALA A 28 -14.29 12.93 5.03
CA ALA A 28 -14.44 11.49 5.20
C ALA A 28 -15.50 10.90 4.25
N GLY A 29 -16.55 11.65 3.95
CA GLY A 29 -17.54 11.30 2.92
C GLY A 29 -16.92 11.24 1.53
N GLN A 30 -16.18 12.27 1.13
CA GLN A 30 -15.48 12.31 -0.16
C GLN A 30 -14.49 11.15 -0.33
N TYR A 31 -13.74 10.80 0.71
CA TYR A 31 -12.84 9.63 0.66
C TYR A 31 -13.61 8.32 0.52
N ALA A 32 -14.73 8.18 1.20
CA ALA A 32 -15.55 6.97 1.15
C ALA A 32 -16.33 6.83 -0.17
N GLU A 33 -16.48 7.91 -0.95
CA GLU A 33 -17.15 7.89 -2.27
C GLU A 33 -16.42 6.98 -3.26
N ALA A 34 -15.10 6.85 -3.15
CA ALA A 34 -14.30 5.94 -3.99
C ALA A 34 -14.85 4.50 -3.98
N PHE A 35 -15.57 4.09 -2.93
CA PHE A 35 -16.22 2.77 -2.82
C PHE A 35 -17.74 2.88 -2.52
N GLY A 36 -18.36 3.99 -2.91
CA GLY A 36 -19.81 4.18 -2.82
C GLY A 36 -20.36 4.36 -1.41
N ALA A 37 -19.53 4.78 -0.45
CA ALA A 37 -19.89 4.87 0.97
C ALA A 37 -19.89 6.30 1.53
N TYR A 38 -20.18 7.31 0.68
CA TYR A 38 -20.15 8.72 1.10
C TYR A 38 -20.91 8.97 2.42
N GLN A 39 -22.18 8.52 2.52
CA GLN A 39 -23.00 8.72 3.72
C GLN A 39 -22.41 8.09 4.98
N TRP A 40 -21.69 7.00 4.82
CA TRP A 40 -21.00 6.31 5.92
C TRP A 40 -19.81 7.11 6.42
N GLY A 41 -18.95 7.57 5.50
CA GLY A 41 -17.83 8.44 5.83
C GLY A 41 -18.29 9.74 6.46
N TYR A 42 -19.30 10.38 5.87
CA TYR A 42 -19.91 11.61 6.39
C TYR A 42 -20.44 11.42 7.81
N CYS A 43 -21.22 10.36 8.04
CA CYS A 43 -21.78 10.06 9.37
C CYS A 43 -20.68 9.77 10.40
N ALA A 44 -19.61 9.05 10.01
CA ALA A 44 -18.47 8.79 10.89
C ALA A 44 -17.77 10.09 11.30
N GLY A 45 -17.49 10.98 10.34
CA GLY A 45 -16.87 12.28 10.58
C GLY A 45 -17.74 13.20 11.44
N LEU A 46 -19.05 13.21 11.21
CA LEU A 46 -19.99 14.05 11.96
C LEU A 46 -20.10 13.63 13.43
N LEU A 47 -19.95 12.33 13.72
CA LEU A 47 -20.20 11.77 15.06
C LEU A 47 -18.93 11.49 15.87
N HIS A 48 -17.73 11.56 15.30
CA HIS A 48 -16.52 11.07 15.96
C HIS A 48 -16.21 11.81 17.27
N ASP A 49 -16.45 13.10 17.30
CA ASP A 49 -16.07 14.00 18.39
C ASP A 49 -17.25 14.70 19.09
N ILE A 50 -18.48 14.16 18.97
CA ILE A 50 -19.65 14.73 19.64
C ILE A 50 -19.52 14.81 21.18
N GLY A 51 -18.64 14.01 21.78
CA GLY A 51 -18.34 14.09 23.21
C GLY A 51 -17.68 15.42 23.62
N LYS A 52 -17.15 16.18 22.67
CA LYS A 52 -16.63 17.53 22.89
C LYS A 52 -17.74 18.54 23.23
N TYR A 53 -19.03 18.21 23.00
CA TYR A 53 -20.16 19.01 23.49
C TYR A 53 -20.36 18.98 25.00
N SER A 54 -19.64 18.12 25.74
CA SER A 54 -19.72 18.10 27.20
C SER A 54 -19.11 19.36 27.84
N GLN A 55 -19.69 19.78 28.96
CA GLN A 55 -19.16 20.95 29.72
C GLN A 55 -17.74 20.69 30.26
N GLU A 56 -17.47 19.45 30.63
CA GLU A 56 -16.16 18.98 31.10
C GLU A 56 -15.11 19.19 30.02
N PHE A 57 -15.37 18.75 28.78
CA PHE A 57 -14.46 18.99 27.68
C PHE A 57 -14.28 20.47 27.36
N GLN A 58 -15.35 21.24 27.41
CA GLN A 58 -15.28 22.69 27.16
C GLN A 58 -14.53 23.47 28.25
N ARG A 59 -14.50 22.97 29.49
CA ARG A 59 -13.61 23.49 30.54
C ARG A 59 -12.15 23.12 30.27
N ARG A 60 -11.91 21.86 29.88
CA ARG A 60 -10.57 21.36 29.53
C ARG A 60 -9.93 22.19 28.41
N ILE A 61 -10.62 22.43 27.31
CA ILE A 61 -10.07 23.16 26.17
C ILE A 61 -9.77 24.64 26.52
N ARG A 62 -10.38 25.16 27.57
CA ARG A 62 -10.14 26.51 28.11
C ARG A 62 -9.10 26.55 29.22
N GLY A 63 -8.41 25.45 29.54
CA GLY A 63 -7.28 25.41 30.45
C GLY A 63 -7.47 24.57 31.72
N SER A 64 -8.55 23.83 31.89
CA SER A 64 -8.66 22.85 32.98
C SER A 64 -7.76 21.63 32.73
N GLU A 65 -7.14 21.09 33.77
CA GLU A 65 -6.25 19.91 33.70
C GLU A 65 -7.03 18.58 33.68
N GLU A 66 -8.36 18.60 33.77
CA GLU A 66 -9.20 17.41 33.81
C GLU A 66 -9.11 16.60 32.52
N GLN A 67 -8.88 15.28 32.64
CA GLN A 67 -8.89 14.37 31.46
C GLN A 67 -10.33 13.95 31.16
N VAL A 68 -10.77 14.17 29.92
CA VAL A 68 -12.13 13.86 29.48
C VAL A 68 -12.10 12.93 28.27
N ASP A 69 -12.80 11.79 28.37
CA ASP A 69 -12.99 10.85 27.25
C ASP A 69 -14.15 11.38 26.36
N HIS A 70 -13.80 12.02 25.25
CA HIS A 70 -14.77 12.55 24.28
C HIS A 70 -15.07 11.59 23.13
N ALA A 71 -14.14 10.65 22.82
CA ALA A 71 -14.28 9.74 21.70
C ALA A 71 -15.28 8.61 21.95
N THR A 72 -15.57 8.29 23.20
CA THR A 72 -16.52 7.21 23.56
C THR A 72 -17.97 7.62 23.29
N ALA A 73 -18.31 8.89 23.36
CA ALA A 73 -19.68 9.40 23.20
C ALA A 73 -20.32 9.00 21.87
N GLY A 74 -19.64 9.31 20.76
CA GLY A 74 -20.13 8.95 19.43
C GLY A 74 -20.23 7.44 19.20
N ALA A 75 -19.30 6.67 19.79
CA ALA A 75 -19.33 5.21 19.71
C ALA A 75 -20.53 4.61 20.46
N GLN A 76 -20.85 5.13 21.66
CA GLN A 76 -22.03 4.72 22.43
C GLN A 76 -23.32 5.08 21.69
N LEU A 77 -23.43 6.30 21.18
CA LEU A 77 -24.57 6.75 20.39
C LEU A 77 -24.83 5.85 19.18
N CYS A 78 -23.79 5.52 18.43
CA CYS A 78 -23.88 4.62 17.29
C CYS A 78 -24.30 3.20 17.71
N HIS A 79 -23.79 2.70 18.83
CA HIS A 79 -24.17 1.38 19.35
C HIS A 79 -25.64 1.35 19.81
N GLU A 80 -26.13 2.40 20.46
CA GLU A 80 -27.52 2.55 20.89
C GLU A 80 -28.52 2.63 19.73
N LYS A 81 -28.10 3.28 18.63
CA LYS A 81 -28.91 3.34 17.39
C LYS A 81 -29.05 1.97 16.72
N LYS A 82 -28.16 1.02 17.00
CA LYS A 82 -28.16 -0.35 16.45
C LYS A 82 -28.04 -0.39 14.93
N GLY A 83 -28.27 -1.58 14.36
CA GLY A 83 -28.19 -1.78 12.91
C GLY A 83 -26.82 -1.40 12.34
N TYR A 84 -26.82 -0.70 11.24
CA TYR A 84 -25.62 -0.30 10.51
C TYR A 84 -24.71 0.66 11.29
N TYR A 85 -25.26 1.49 12.17
CA TYR A 85 -24.48 2.38 13.02
C TYR A 85 -23.50 1.63 13.93
N SER A 86 -23.78 0.37 14.28
CA SER A 86 -22.88 -0.46 15.09
C SER A 86 -21.48 -0.64 14.44
N LEU A 87 -21.38 -0.57 13.11
CA LEU A 87 -20.09 -0.62 12.42
C LEU A 87 -19.29 0.67 12.63
N LEU A 88 -19.96 1.82 12.69
CA LEU A 88 -19.31 3.11 12.97
C LEU A 88 -18.78 3.19 14.41
N SER A 89 -19.36 2.45 15.34
CA SER A 89 -18.88 2.42 16.74
C SER A 89 -17.41 2.02 16.83
N TYR A 90 -16.94 1.10 15.97
CA TYR A 90 -15.51 0.71 15.90
C TYR A 90 -14.62 1.85 15.44
N CYS A 91 -15.02 2.52 14.37
CA CYS A 91 -14.25 3.62 13.79
C CYS A 91 -14.12 4.77 14.79
N ILE A 92 -15.25 5.18 15.35
CA ILE A 92 -15.34 6.30 16.29
C ILE A 92 -14.62 5.98 17.60
N ALA A 93 -14.86 4.79 18.19
CA ALA A 93 -14.13 4.38 19.38
C ALA A 93 -12.62 4.39 19.19
N GLY A 94 -12.15 4.04 17.98
CA GLY A 94 -10.74 3.83 17.65
C GLY A 94 -9.98 5.05 17.17
N HIS A 95 -10.61 6.18 16.81
CA HIS A 95 -9.96 7.22 16.01
C HIS A 95 -8.67 7.80 16.65
N HIS A 96 -8.58 7.88 17.97
CA HIS A 96 -7.34 8.24 18.67
C HIS A 96 -6.49 7.04 19.10
N ALA A 97 -7.12 5.93 19.52
CA ALA A 97 -6.43 4.83 20.19
C ALA A 97 -6.10 3.64 19.26
N GLY A 98 -6.63 3.64 18.05
CA GLY A 98 -6.59 2.48 17.14
C GLY A 98 -7.84 1.60 17.25
N LEU A 99 -8.07 0.78 16.21
CA LEU A 99 -9.20 -0.15 16.19
C LEU A 99 -9.05 -1.20 17.29
N ALA A 100 -10.04 -1.26 18.17
CA ALA A 100 -10.08 -2.25 19.23
C ALA A 100 -10.69 -3.57 18.76
N ASP A 101 -10.35 -4.66 19.44
CA ASP A 101 -11.09 -5.90 19.32
C ASP A 101 -12.51 -5.74 19.83
N THR A 102 -13.44 -6.55 19.32
CA THR A 102 -14.84 -6.51 19.73
C THR A 102 -15.00 -6.74 21.23
N GLY A 103 -14.29 -7.72 21.76
CA GLY A 103 -14.49 -8.20 23.12
C GLY A 103 -15.80 -9.00 23.25
N THR A 104 -16.31 -9.06 24.49
CA THR A 104 -17.54 -9.75 24.85
C THR A 104 -18.49 -8.86 25.61
N ARG A 105 -19.78 -9.19 25.62
CA ARG A 105 -20.80 -8.47 26.43
C ARG A 105 -20.48 -8.47 27.95
N ASN A 106 -19.62 -9.36 28.42
CA ASN A 106 -19.22 -9.45 29.82
C ASN A 106 -18.00 -8.60 30.17
N ASP A 107 -17.34 -7.98 29.18
CA ASP A 107 -16.19 -7.14 29.41
C ASP A 107 -16.54 -5.96 30.33
N ARG A 108 -15.62 -5.63 31.22
CA ARG A 108 -15.78 -4.47 32.14
C ARG A 108 -15.32 -3.19 31.42
N SER A 109 -15.72 -2.03 31.93
CA SER A 109 -15.41 -0.71 31.35
C SER A 109 -13.91 -0.39 31.25
N ASN A 110 -13.05 -1.07 32.00
CA ASN A 110 -11.58 -0.94 31.96
C ASN A 110 -10.90 -1.85 30.91
N MET A 111 -11.64 -2.75 30.25
CA MET A 111 -11.09 -3.62 29.22
C MET A 111 -10.83 -2.82 27.92
N PRO A 112 -9.69 -3.08 27.20
CA PRO A 112 -9.33 -2.37 25.98
C PRO A 112 -10.08 -2.93 24.73
N THR A 113 -11.35 -3.25 24.88
CA THR A 113 -12.24 -3.77 23.85
C THR A 113 -13.36 -2.77 23.53
N LEU A 114 -14.02 -2.93 22.40
CA LEU A 114 -15.18 -2.09 22.06
C LEU A 114 -16.27 -2.21 23.13
N TYR A 115 -16.65 -3.46 23.51
CA TYR A 115 -17.68 -3.65 24.57
C TYR A 115 -17.26 -3.08 25.93
N GLY A 116 -15.97 -3.17 26.28
CA GLY A 116 -15.47 -2.52 27.49
C GLY A 116 -15.62 -1.00 27.41
N ARG A 117 -15.23 -0.42 26.29
CA ARG A 117 -15.32 1.03 26.07
C ARG A 117 -16.76 1.55 26.07
N LEU A 118 -17.69 0.80 25.46
CA LEU A 118 -19.11 1.16 25.44
C LEU A 118 -19.78 1.19 26.82
N LYS A 119 -19.15 0.61 27.85
CA LYS A 119 -19.64 0.64 29.25
C LYS A 119 -19.05 1.77 30.09
N LYS A 120 -18.18 2.58 29.54
CA LYS A 120 -17.63 3.73 30.28
C LYS A 120 -18.74 4.74 30.59
N GLN A 121 -18.67 5.31 31.79
CA GLN A 121 -19.45 6.51 32.12
C GLN A 121 -18.77 7.71 31.47
N ILE A 122 -19.52 8.49 30.75
CA ILE A 122 -19.05 9.68 30.04
C ILE A 122 -19.90 10.88 30.46
N PRO A 123 -19.35 12.10 30.38
CA PRO A 123 -20.11 13.33 30.63
C PRO A 123 -21.30 13.51 29.69
N ASP A 124 -22.28 14.30 30.09
CA ASP A 124 -23.42 14.65 29.25
C ASP A 124 -22.95 15.49 28.04
N TYR A 125 -23.34 15.02 26.85
CA TYR A 125 -23.05 15.65 25.56
C TYR A 125 -24.29 15.98 24.74
N ASN A 126 -25.50 15.94 25.34
CA ASN A 126 -26.78 16.09 24.63
C ASN A 126 -26.94 17.42 23.89
N ALA A 127 -26.10 18.41 24.18
CA ALA A 127 -26.11 19.70 23.47
C ALA A 127 -25.87 19.56 21.94
N TYR A 128 -25.23 18.45 21.46
CA TYR A 128 -25.10 18.17 20.03
C TYR A 128 -26.43 18.17 19.28
N LYS A 129 -27.54 17.79 19.93
CA LYS A 129 -28.87 17.70 19.30
C LYS A 129 -29.39 19.03 18.78
N GLY A 130 -28.86 20.15 19.27
CA GLY A 130 -29.21 21.48 18.80
C GLY A 130 -28.50 21.91 17.53
N GLU A 131 -27.40 21.24 17.16
CA GLU A 131 -26.57 21.61 16.02
C GLU A 131 -26.42 20.50 14.98
N ILE A 132 -26.61 19.23 15.35
CA ILE A 132 -26.32 18.06 14.49
C ILE A 132 -27.60 17.26 14.22
N GLN A 133 -27.89 17.05 12.93
CA GLN A 133 -28.85 16.07 12.45
C GLN A 133 -28.09 14.83 11.94
N ILE A 134 -28.37 13.67 12.55
CA ILE A 134 -27.67 12.42 12.19
C ILE A 134 -28.25 11.84 10.91
N PRO A 135 -27.46 11.67 9.82
CA PRO A 135 -27.93 11.06 8.59
C PRO A 135 -28.43 9.63 8.81
N GLN A 136 -29.42 9.20 8.05
CA GLN A 136 -29.93 7.84 8.11
C GLN A 136 -29.10 6.92 7.23
N LEU A 137 -28.53 5.86 7.82
CA LEU A 137 -27.84 4.80 7.09
C LEU A 137 -28.85 3.71 6.72
N MET A 138 -29.09 3.54 5.42
CA MET A 138 -30.13 2.65 4.90
C MET A 138 -29.59 1.25 4.56
N GLU A 139 -28.39 1.17 3.95
CA GLU A 139 -27.85 -0.07 3.40
C GLU A 139 -26.31 -0.06 3.37
N LEU A 140 -25.71 -1.23 3.18
CA LEU A 140 -24.29 -1.35 2.87
C LEU A 140 -24.04 -0.96 1.40
N PRO A 141 -22.90 -0.37 1.04
CA PRO A 141 -22.57 0.02 -0.33
C PRO A 141 -22.27 -1.19 -1.24
N PHE A 142 -22.36 -2.41 -0.73
CA PHE A 142 -22.12 -3.65 -1.45
C PHE A 142 -22.96 -4.81 -0.91
N VAL A 143 -23.16 -5.82 -1.76
CA VAL A 143 -23.89 -7.04 -1.40
C VAL A 143 -22.89 -8.11 -0.93
N ILE A 144 -23.15 -8.67 0.25
CA ILE A 144 -22.40 -9.82 0.75
C ILE A 144 -23.05 -11.10 0.19
N GLN A 145 -22.40 -11.71 -0.79
CA GLN A 145 -22.92 -12.88 -1.47
C GLN A 145 -22.80 -14.17 -0.62
N ASN A 146 -21.75 -14.28 0.18
CA ASN A 146 -21.44 -15.46 0.96
C ASN A 146 -21.37 -15.14 2.46
N ARG A 147 -22.20 -15.84 3.25
CA ARG A 147 -22.22 -15.70 4.72
C ARG A 147 -20.86 -15.94 5.38
N LYS A 148 -20.03 -16.84 4.80
CA LYS A 148 -18.69 -17.12 5.35
C LYS A 148 -17.73 -15.94 5.20
N GLU A 149 -17.93 -15.11 4.20
CA GLU A 149 -17.12 -13.93 3.92
C GLU A 149 -17.62 -12.67 4.66
N ALA A 150 -18.86 -12.71 5.16
CA ALA A 150 -19.50 -11.56 5.79
C ALA A 150 -18.67 -10.91 6.91
N GLY A 151 -18.03 -11.74 7.74
CA GLY A 151 -17.18 -11.25 8.83
C GLY A 151 -15.96 -10.51 8.31
N PHE A 152 -15.28 -11.06 7.30
CA PHE A 152 -14.11 -10.44 6.71
C PHE A 152 -14.47 -9.18 5.91
N ALA A 153 -15.52 -9.22 5.11
CA ALA A 153 -16.01 -8.06 4.35
C ALA A 153 -16.40 -6.91 5.30
N SER A 154 -17.11 -7.21 6.40
CA SER A 154 -17.45 -6.20 7.41
C SER A 154 -16.20 -5.63 8.12
N ALA A 155 -15.24 -6.47 8.48
CA ALA A 155 -13.98 -6.03 9.10
C ALA A 155 -13.16 -5.14 8.15
N MET A 156 -13.13 -5.49 6.86
CA MET A 156 -12.48 -4.68 5.84
C MET A 156 -13.20 -3.34 5.65
N PHE A 157 -14.52 -3.33 5.62
CA PHE A 157 -15.32 -2.11 5.50
C PHE A 157 -15.10 -1.16 6.68
N ILE A 158 -15.10 -1.69 7.92
CA ILE A 158 -14.75 -0.90 9.11
C ILE A 158 -13.37 -0.26 8.95
N ARG A 159 -12.35 -1.01 8.48
CA ARG A 159 -11.00 -0.49 8.27
C ARG A 159 -10.94 0.62 7.22
N MET A 160 -11.68 0.46 6.13
CA MET A 160 -11.74 1.48 5.08
C MET A 160 -12.43 2.75 5.56
N LEU A 161 -13.57 2.64 6.26
CA LEU A 161 -14.24 3.77 6.89
C LEU A 161 -13.39 4.44 7.97
N TYR A 162 -12.71 3.63 8.78
CA TYR A 162 -11.77 4.12 9.79
C TYR A 162 -10.65 4.93 9.16
N SER A 163 -10.13 4.46 8.02
CA SER A 163 -9.12 5.19 7.25
C SER A 163 -9.64 6.56 6.79
N CYS A 164 -10.85 6.60 6.24
CA CYS A 164 -11.48 7.85 5.82
C CYS A 164 -11.63 8.82 6.99
N LEU A 165 -12.14 8.33 8.12
CA LEU A 165 -12.34 9.15 9.31
C LEU A 165 -11.02 9.71 9.85
N VAL A 166 -10.04 8.83 10.08
CA VAL A 166 -8.78 9.23 10.72
C VAL A 166 -7.99 10.19 9.83
N ASP A 167 -7.95 9.96 8.52
CA ASP A 167 -7.24 10.86 7.62
C ASP A 167 -7.93 12.22 7.52
N ALA A 168 -9.27 12.25 7.44
CA ALA A 168 -10.05 13.48 7.42
C ALA A 168 -9.86 14.31 8.70
N ASP A 169 -9.90 13.69 9.88
CA ASP A 169 -9.68 14.35 11.16
C ASP A 169 -8.26 14.93 11.27
N PHE A 170 -7.24 14.15 10.90
CA PHE A 170 -5.86 14.63 10.86
C PHE A 170 -5.67 15.82 9.92
N LEU A 171 -6.20 15.75 8.70
CA LEU A 171 -6.05 16.82 7.71
C LEU A 171 -6.81 18.10 8.09
N ASN A 172 -7.99 17.96 8.68
CA ASN A 172 -8.73 19.11 9.20
C ASN A 172 -7.97 19.79 10.34
N THR A 173 -7.43 19.00 11.28
CA THR A 173 -6.61 19.50 12.40
C THR A 173 -5.32 20.14 11.90
N GLU A 174 -4.62 19.50 10.96
CA GLU A 174 -3.40 20.03 10.33
C GLU A 174 -3.66 21.37 9.65
N THR A 175 -4.74 21.50 8.89
CA THR A 175 -5.15 22.74 8.24
C THR A 175 -5.41 23.85 9.25
N PHE A 176 -6.07 23.53 10.36
CA PHE A 176 -6.30 24.49 11.44
C PHE A 176 -4.98 24.92 12.08
N MET A 177 -4.09 24.00 12.44
CA MET A 177 -2.80 24.30 13.11
C MET A 177 -1.86 25.09 12.20
N ASN A 178 -1.79 24.77 10.91
CA ASN A 178 -0.90 25.40 9.94
C ASN A 178 -1.49 26.67 9.26
N LYS A 179 -2.53 27.27 9.82
CA LYS A 179 -3.14 28.53 9.31
C LYS A 179 -3.61 28.44 7.85
N GLY A 180 -4.03 27.27 7.40
CA GLY A 180 -4.48 27.03 6.02
C GLY A 180 -3.34 26.93 4.99
N MET A 181 -2.08 26.86 5.41
CA MET A 181 -0.92 26.85 4.51
C MET A 181 -0.42 25.46 4.10
N THR A 182 -1.10 24.41 4.44
CA THR A 182 -0.73 23.04 4.02
C THR A 182 -1.24 22.76 2.62
N GLU A 183 -0.50 23.15 1.59
CA GLU A 183 -0.70 22.61 0.26
C GLU A 183 0.00 21.25 0.16
N ARG A 184 -0.81 20.18 0.15
CA ARG A 184 -0.35 18.84 -0.23
C ARG A 184 -0.34 18.78 -1.75
N ASP A 185 0.83 18.54 -2.35
CA ASP A 185 0.94 18.27 -3.79
C ASP A 185 0.48 16.82 -4.07
N CYS A 186 -0.73 16.64 -4.55
CA CYS A 186 -1.28 15.33 -4.92
C CYS A 186 -0.73 14.80 -6.25
N GLY A 187 0.10 15.57 -6.97
CA GLY A 187 0.64 15.20 -8.28
C GLY A 187 -0.31 15.44 -9.45
N ASP A 188 0.08 14.95 -10.62
CA ASP A 188 -0.70 15.07 -11.85
C ASP A 188 -1.78 13.97 -11.93
N SER A 189 -2.83 14.18 -12.72
CA SER A 189 -3.86 13.16 -12.95
C SER A 189 -3.31 11.93 -13.67
N ILE A 190 -3.94 10.78 -13.47
CA ILE A 190 -3.55 9.52 -14.14
C ILE A 190 -3.53 9.64 -15.66
N SER A 191 -4.46 10.38 -16.25
CA SER A 191 -4.48 10.61 -17.72
C SER A 191 -3.22 11.34 -18.19
N VAL A 192 -2.80 12.38 -17.48
CA VAL A 192 -1.55 13.10 -17.78
C VAL A 192 -0.33 12.18 -17.60
N LEU A 193 -0.33 11.34 -16.59
CA LEU A 193 0.76 10.39 -16.37
C LEU A 193 0.81 9.31 -17.45
N TYR A 194 -0.33 8.85 -17.93
CA TYR A 194 -0.40 7.94 -19.06
C TYR A 194 0.21 8.57 -20.31
N GLU A 195 -0.14 9.82 -20.64
CA GLU A 195 0.44 10.54 -21.77
C GLU A 195 1.96 10.72 -21.65
N LYS A 196 2.46 11.08 -20.47
CA LYS A 196 3.90 11.14 -20.19
C LYS A 196 4.58 9.80 -20.40
N CYS A 197 4.01 8.72 -19.87
CA CYS A 197 4.50 7.36 -20.07
C CYS A 197 4.58 7.00 -21.55
N MET A 198 3.50 7.22 -22.30
CA MET A 198 3.42 6.93 -23.73
C MET A 198 4.42 7.74 -24.54
N SER A 199 4.60 9.01 -24.25
CA SER A 199 5.65 9.83 -24.85
C SER A 199 7.05 9.23 -24.64
N GLY A 200 7.33 8.78 -23.43
CA GLY A 200 8.62 8.18 -23.07
C GLY A 200 8.91 6.80 -23.67
N ILE A 201 7.88 6.08 -24.17
CA ILE A 201 8.00 4.73 -24.73
C ILE A 201 7.61 4.64 -26.21
N SER A 202 7.14 5.73 -26.82
CA SER A 202 6.65 5.76 -28.22
C SER A 202 7.67 5.21 -29.22
N GLY A 203 8.95 5.46 -29.01
CA GLY A 203 10.03 4.93 -29.85
C GLY A 203 10.15 3.41 -29.80
N TRP A 204 9.79 2.80 -28.68
CA TRP A 204 9.85 1.34 -28.51
C TRP A 204 8.76 0.63 -29.31
N LEU A 205 7.59 1.24 -29.45
CA LEU A 205 6.45 0.68 -30.17
C LEU A 205 6.69 0.50 -31.68
N LYS A 206 7.79 1.07 -32.20
CA LYS A 206 8.22 0.93 -33.61
C LYS A 206 9.01 -0.36 -33.87
N ASN A 207 9.45 -1.09 -32.85
CA ASN A 207 10.21 -2.31 -32.99
C ASN A 207 9.26 -3.49 -33.23
N GLU A 208 9.07 -3.91 -34.49
CA GLU A 208 8.08 -4.96 -34.82
C GLU A 208 8.73 -6.32 -35.17
N ASP A 209 10.06 -6.39 -35.29
CA ASP A 209 10.75 -7.65 -35.59
C ASP A 209 10.75 -8.59 -34.38
N ARG A 210 9.85 -9.56 -34.41
CA ARG A 210 9.66 -10.60 -33.38
C ARG A 210 10.89 -11.49 -33.15
N ASN A 211 11.89 -11.46 -34.04
CA ASN A 211 13.14 -12.20 -33.89
C ASN A 211 14.15 -11.46 -33.00
N THR A 212 13.85 -10.24 -32.59
CA THR A 212 14.69 -9.44 -31.72
C THR A 212 14.08 -9.33 -30.31
N ILE A 213 14.96 -9.14 -29.32
CA ILE A 213 14.53 -8.91 -27.92
C ILE A 213 13.59 -7.68 -27.82
N ASN A 214 13.91 -6.60 -28.56
CA ASN A 214 13.11 -5.39 -28.53
C ASN A 214 11.76 -5.58 -29.22
N GLY A 215 11.70 -6.33 -30.31
CA GLY A 215 10.43 -6.65 -30.97
C GLY A 215 9.51 -7.50 -30.08
N ARG A 216 10.08 -8.50 -29.36
CA ARG A 216 9.29 -9.28 -28.38
C ARG A 216 8.78 -8.43 -27.21
N ARG A 217 9.62 -7.52 -26.70
CA ARG A 217 9.18 -6.55 -25.67
C ARG A 217 8.07 -5.65 -26.17
N THR A 218 8.16 -5.22 -27.41
CA THR A 218 7.11 -4.41 -28.05
C THR A 218 5.81 -5.17 -28.21
N GLU A 219 5.86 -6.44 -28.61
CA GLU A 219 4.69 -7.30 -28.71
C GLU A 219 3.97 -7.43 -27.35
N ILE A 220 4.71 -7.71 -26.27
CA ILE A 220 4.18 -7.78 -24.91
C ILE A 220 3.56 -6.45 -24.50
N LEU A 221 4.27 -5.33 -24.73
CA LEU A 221 3.81 -3.99 -24.39
C LEU A 221 2.51 -3.62 -25.15
N LYS A 222 2.45 -3.84 -26.46
CA LYS A 222 1.28 -3.58 -27.27
C LYS A 222 0.06 -4.37 -26.75
N HIS A 223 0.24 -5.67 -26.48
CA HIS A 223 -0.83 -6.50 -25.94
C HIS A 223 -1.31 -6.02 -24.55
N CYS A 224 -0.39 -5.65 -23.65
CA CYS A 224 -0.75 -5.06 -22.37
C CYS A 224 -1.59 -3.78 -22.55
N LEU A 225 -1.24 -2.92 -23.49
CA LEU A 225 -2.00 -1.70 -23.81
C LEU A 225 -3.39 -2.01 -24.41
N GLU A 226 -3.52 -3.05 -25.23
CA GLU A 226 -4.81 -3.50 -25.77
C GLU A 226 -5.72 -4.06 -24.68
N MET A 227 -5.15 -4.82 -23.74
CA MET A 227 -5.89 -5.40 -22.64
C MET A 227 -6.34 -4.39 -21.58
N ALA A 228 -5.82 -3.17 -21.61
CA ALA A 228 -6.15 -2.14 -20.61
C ALA A 228 -7.62 -1.68 -20.65
N SER A 229 -8.28 -1.80 -21.81
CA SER A 229 -9.72 -1.49 -21.97
C SER A 229 -10.67 -2.55 -21.42
N LYS A 230 -10.15 -3.72 -21.00
CA LYS A 230 -10.98 -4.77 -20.40
C LYS A 230 -11.48 -4.33 -19.04
N GLU A 231 -12.65 -4.86 -18.64
CA GLU A 231 -13.27 -4.57 -17.35
C GLU A 231 -12.31 -4.76 -16.17
N ARG A 232 -12.54 -3.98 -15.12
CA ARG A 232 -11.81 -4.10 -13.85
C ARG A 232 -11.85 -5.54 -13.32
N GLY A 233 -10.81 -5.96 -12.60
CA GLY A 233 -10.73 -7.29 -12.03
C GLY A 233 -9.30 -7.78 -11.82
N MET A 234 -9.14 -9.10 -11.97
CA MET A 234 -7.86 -9.76 -11.77
C MET A 234 -7.15 -9.99 -13.11
N PHE A 235 -5.89 -9.53 -13.16
CA PHE A 235 -5.00 -9.74 -14.31
C PHE A 235 -3.73 -10.47 -13.87
N ARG A 236 -3.09 -11.12 -14.82
CA ARG A 236 -1.75 -11.68 -14.61
C ARG A 236 -0.85 -11.33 -15.79
N LEU A 237 0.41 -11.06 -15.50
CA LEU A 237 1.44 -10.76 -16.49
C LEU A 237 2.57 -11.77 -16.33
N THR A 238 2.55 -12.80 -17.17
CA THR A 238 3.51 -13.91 -17.15
C THR A 238 4.59 -13.66 -18.18
N VAL A 239 5.64 -12.94 -17.78
CA VAL A 239 6.70 -12.52 -18.70
C VAL A 239 8.05 -13.05 -18.23
N PRO A 240 8.83 -13.74 -19.12
CA PRO A 240 10.16 -14.21 -18.78
C PRO A 240 11.10 -13.06 -18.43
N THR A 241 12.13 -13.36 -17.62
CA THR A 241 13.14 -12.39 -17.23
C THR A 241 13.78 -11.72 -18.46
N GLY A 242 13.75 -10.40 -18.51
CA GLY A 242 14.27 -9.62 -19.64
C GLY A 242 13.21 -9.28 -20.70
N GLY A 243 11.97 -9.75 -20.57
CA GLY A 243 10.87 -9.44 -21.49
C GLY A 243 10.21 -8.07 -21.30
N GLY A 244 10.73 -7.20 -20.42
CA GLY A 244 10.24 -5.82 -20.27
C GLY A 244 9.05 -5.68 -19.29
N LYS A 245 8.87 -6.61 -18.36
CA LYS A 245 7.76 -6.70 -17.40
C LYS A 245 7.42 -5.38 -16.71
N THR A 246 8.41 -4.67 -16.14
CA THR A 246 8.22 -3.45 -15.35
C THR A 246 7.53 -2.32 -16.12
N MET A 247 7.98 -2.07 -17.36
CA MET A 247 7.39 -1.01 -18.17
C MET A 247 6.07 -1.43 -18.81
N ALA A 248 5.91 -2.70 -19.17
CA ALA A 248 4.66 -3.21 -19.71
C ALA A 248 3.54 -3.17 -18.65
N SER A 249 3.84 -3.56 -17.40
CA SER A 249 2.86 -3.49 -16.31
C SER A 249 2.54 -2.04 -15.90
N LEU A 250 3.52 -1.12 -15.89
CA LEU A 250 3.27 0.29 -15.62
C LEU A 250 2.37 0.91 -16.70
N ALA A 251 2.70 0.69 -17.98
CA ALA A 251 1.93 1.22 -19.11
C ALA A 251 0.48 0.67 -19.12
N PHE A 252 0.32 -0.64 -18.85
CA PHE A 252 -0.99 -1.25 -18.64
C PHE A 252 -1.74 -0.56 -17.50
N ALA A 253 -1.10 -0.44 -16.32
CA ALA A 253 -1.75 0.08 -15.12
C ALA A 253 -2.21 1.53 -15.29
N LEU A 254 -1.37 2.39 -15.89
CA LEU A 254 -1.73 3.79 -16.16
C LEU A 254 -2.85 3.90 -17.18
N LYS A 255 -2.78 3.13 -18.29
CA LYS A 255 -3.84 3.13 -19.29
C LYS A 255 -5.15 2.60 -18.72
N HIS A 256 -5.12 1.46 -18.02
CA HIS A 256 -6.29 0.86 -17.40
C HIS A 256 -6.94 1.81 -16.38
N ALA A 257 -6.12 2.46 -15.55
CA ALA A 257 -6.62 3.45 -14.60
C ALA A 257 -7.24 4.66 -15.31
N ALA A 258 -6.62 5.18 -16.37
CA ALA A 258 -7.16 6.30 -17.15
C ALA A 258 -8.50 5.96 -17.82
N GLU A 259 -8.62 4.79 -18.46
CA GLU A 259 -9.83 4.35 -19.16
C GLU A 259 -11.00 4.05 -18.23
N HIS A 260 -10.71 3.62 -16.98
CA HIS A 260 -11.72 3.28 -15.99
C HIS A 260 -11.93 4.36 -14.92
N GLY A 261 -11.33 5.55 -15.08
CA GLY A 261 -11.46 6.66 -14.14
C GLY A 261 -10.92 6.35 -12.74
N MET A 262 -9.89 5.51 -12.65
CA MET A 262 -9.26 5.16 -11.38
C MET A 262 -8.21 6.19 -10.99
N ASN A 263 -8.00 6.37 -9.69
CA ASN A 263 -7.23 7.50 -9.17
C ASN A 263 -5.74 7.21 -8.98
N ARG A 264 -5.32 5.93 -8.94
CA ARG A 264 -3.97 5.59 -8.45
C ARG A 264 -3.45 4.28 -9.02
N VAL A 265 -2.12 4.21 -9.14
CA VAL A 265 -1.36 2.96 -9.38
C VAL A 265 -0.51 2.67 -8.15
N ILE A 266 -0.70 1.49 -7.54
CA ILE A 266 0.09 1.03 -6.40
C ILE A 266 0.95 -0.14 -6.87
N TYR A 267 2.28 0.05 -6.84
CA TYR A 267 3.24 -0.96 -7.29
C TYR A 267 3.91 -1.60 -6.07
N VAL A 268 3.61 -2.87 -5.85
CA VAL A 268 4.03 -3.62 -4.66
C VAL A 268 5.15 -4.58 -5.01
N ILE A 269 6.31 -4.42 -4.37
CA ILE A 269 7.54 -5.14 -4.69
C ILE A 269 8.04 -5.90 -3.44
N PRO A 270 8.58 -7.12 -3.55
CA PRO A 270 8.97 -7.91 -2.38
C PRO A 270 10.24 -7.39 -1.67
N TYR A 271 11.12 -6.68 -2.36
CA TYR A 271 12.44 -6.31 -1.86
C TYR A 271 12.73 -4.82 -1.91
N THR A 272 13.19 -4.25 -0.80
CA THR A 272 13.57 -2.83 -0.70
C THR A 272 14.69 -2.42 -1.67
N SER A 273 15.62 -3.32 -1.99
CA SER A 273 16.73 -3.04 -2.92
C SER A 273 16.28 -2.82 -4.38
N ILE A 274 15.10 -3.28 -4.76
CA ILE A 274 14.53 -3.13 -6.10
C ILE A 274 13.61 -1.92 -6.16
N ILE A 275 13.03 -1.51 -5.02
CA ILE A 275 12.10 -0.38 -4.96
C ILE A 275 12.78 0.90 -5.40
N GLU A 276 13.94 1.26 -4.84
CA GLU A 276 14.71 2.45 -5.23
C GLU A 276 14.93 2.52 -6.75
N GLN A 277 15.28 1.38 -7.36
CA GLN A 277 15.49 1.31 -8.81
C GLN A 277 14.18 1.49 -9.58
N THR A 278 13.12 0.82 -9.16
CA THR A 278 11.82 0.88 -9.86
C THR A 278 11.18 2.25 -9.70
N ALA A 279 11.19 2.82 -8.50
CA ALA A 279 10.71 4.18 -8.24
C ALA A 279 11.50 5.21 -9.04
N GLY A 280 12.83 5.05 -9.13
CA GLY A 280 13.68 5.91 -9.96
C GLY A 280 13.34 5.85 -11.45
N ILE A 281 13.09 4.67 -12.00
CA ILE A 281 12.63 4.50 -13.40
C ILE A 281 11.27 5.17 -13.61
N PHE A 282 10.35 5.00 -12.68
CA PHE A 282 9.01 5.63 -12.78
C PHE A 282 9.11 7.15 -12.66
N ALA A 283 9.90 7.66 -11.72
CA ALA A 283 10.14 9.09 -11.54
C ALA A 283 10.78 9.76 -12.77
N GLU A 284 11.71 9.06 -13.44
CA GLU A 284 12.30 9.52 -14.71
C GLU A 284 11.23 9.71 -15.81
N LYS A 285 10.26 8.80 -15.89
CA LYS A 285 9.22 8.82 -16.94
C LYS A 285 8.02 9.71 -16.61
N LEU A 286 7.65 9.77 -15.34
CA LEU A 286 6.41 10.40 -14.89
C LEU A 286 6.64 11.75 -14.19
N GLY A 287 7.86 12.03 -13.76
CA GLY A 287 8.24 13.18 -12.92
C GLY A 287 8.25 12.82 -11.43
N GLN A 288 9.28 13.30 -10.72
CA GLN A 288 9.54 12.97 -9.30
C GLN A 288 8.35 13.26 -8.38
N LYS A 289 7.64 14.38 -8.59
CA LYS A 289 6.48 14.77 -7.77
C LYS A 289 5.32 13.77 -7.81
N ASN A 290 5.26 12.89 -8.81
CA ASN A 290 4.17 11.96 -9.05
C ASN A 290 4.38 10.56 -8.47
N VAL A 291 5.60 10.26 -8.02
CA VAL A 291 5.99 8.91 -7.58
C VAL A 291 6.41 8.95 -6.11
N LEU A 292 5.63 8.28 -5.28
CA LEU A 292 5.96 8.08 -3.86
C LEU A 292 6.67 6.75 -3.69
N GLU A 293 7.90 6.79 -3.18
CA GLU A 293 8.60 5.61 -2.68
C GLU A 293 8.34 5.47 -1.18
N HIS A 294 7.73 4.34 -0.74
CA HIS A 294 7.38 4.15 0.67
C HIS A 294 7.77 2.76 1.20
N HIS A 295 8.84 2.72 1.99
CA HIS A 295 9.31 1.55 2.73
C HIS A 295 10.12 1.97 3.96
N SER A 296 10.49 1.00 4.83
CA SER A 296 11.14 1.25 6.11
C SER A 296 12.50 1.96 6.08
N ASN A 297 13.16 2.03 4.92
CA ASN A 297 14.52 2.55 4.80
C ASN A 297 14.58 3.94 4.12
N VAL A 298 13.46 4.56 3.83
CA VAL A 298 13.42 5.90 3.23
C VAL A 298 13.66 6.94 4.30
N ASP A 299 14.63 7.83 4.08
CA ASP A 299 14.89 8.99 4.92
C ASP A 299 14.33 10.25 4.25
N TYR A 300 13.24 10.75 4.78
CA TYR A 300 12.54 11.94 4.26
C TYR A 300 13.09 13.28 4.84
N THR A 301 14.10 13.26 5.70
CA THR A 301 14.53 14.45 6.45
C THR A 301 15.49 15.37 5.69
N VAL A 302 15.94 14.97 4.50
CA VAL A 302 17.09 15.60 3.81
C VAL A 302 16.73 16.87 3.00
N SER A 303 15.46 17.05 2.57
CA SER A 303 15.05 18.24 1.79
C SER A 303 13.55 18.55 1.95
N ASP A 304 13.12 19.76 1.55
CA ASP A 304 11.71 20.15 1.63
C ASP A 304 10.82 19.34 0.67
N GLU A 305 11.34 18.91 -0.50
CA GLU A 305 10.65 17.98 -1.37
C GLU A 305 10.41 16.63 -0.70
N LEU A 306 11.39 16.14 0.08
CA LEU A 306 11.27 14.91 0.85
C LEU A 306 10.30 15.04 2.02
N LYS A 307 10.15 16.22 2.63
CA LYS A 307 9.10 16.48 3.63
C LYS A 307 7.70 16.36 3.04
N SER A 308 7.47 16.89 1.84
CA SER A 308 6.20 16.70 1.12
C SER A 308 5.93 15.20 0.85
N MET A 309 6.97 14.43 0.50
CA MET A 309 6.85 12.98 0.33
C MET A 309 6.59 12.24 1.66
N GLN A 310 7.12 12.73 2.77
CA GLN A 310 6.80 12.20 4.10
C GLN A 310 5.32 12.34 4.42
N LEU A 311 4.75 13.52 4.21
CA LEU A 311 3.30 13.76 4.39
C LEU A 311 2.47 12.85 3.47
N ALA A 312 2.89 12.69 2.22
CA ALA A 312 2.25 11.78 1.28
C ALA A 312 2.38 10.30 1.68
N ALA A 313 3.46 9.90 2.36
CA ALA A 313 3.65 8.52 2.84
C ALA A 313 2.68 8.14 3.97
N GLU A 314 2.14 9.12 4.69
CA GLU A 314 1.18 8.87 5.77
C GLU A 314 -0.15 8.33 5.23
N ASN A 315 -0.63 8.88 4.11
CA ASN A 315 -1.93 8.51 3.53
C ASN A 315 -1.86 8.01 2.08
N TRP A 316 -0.69 7.94 1.46
CA TRP A 316 -0.49 7.55 0.05
C TRP A 316 -1.21 8.47 -0.95
N ASP A 317 -1.22 9.76 -0.67
CA ASP A 317 -1.86 10.74 -1.54
C ASP A 317 -0.95 11.17 -2.70
N LYS A 318 -0.55 10.19 -3.52
CA LYS A 318 0.21 10.35 -4.78
C LYS A 318 -0.36 9.41 -5.84
N PRO A 319 -0.35 9.80 -7.11
CA PRO A 319 -0.94 9.00 -8.18
C PRO A 319 -0.20 7.69 -8.45
N VAL A 320 1.10 7.62 -8.12
CA VAL A 320 1.90 6.39 -8.23
C VAL A 320 2.62 6.14 -6.91
N VAL A 321 2.33 5.00 -6.29
CA VAL A 321 2.95 4.58 -5.04
C VAL A 321 3.76 3.31 -5.28
N VAL A 322 5.04 3.31 -4.91
CA VAL A 322 5.92 2.13 -4.97
C VAL A 322 6.24 1.71 -3.53
N THR A 323 5.86 0.49 -3.17
CA THR A 323 5.95 0.02 -1.78
C THR A 323 6.31 -1.46 -1.68
N THR A 324 6.48 -1.99 -0.45
CA THR A 324 6.75 -3.41 -0.20
C THR A 324 5.48 -4.23 0.06
N ASN A 325 5.54 -5.55 -0.18
CA ASN A 325 4.50 -6.49 0.25
C ASN A 325 4.20 -6.33 1.76
N VAL A 326 5.25 -6.21 2.57
CA VAL A 326 5.12 -6.05 4.02
C VAL A 326 4.37 -4.77 4.36
N GLN A 327 4.79 -3.64 3.81
CA GLN A 327 4.16 -2.34 4.08
C GLN A 327 2.69 -2.32 3.63
N PHE A 328 2.40 -2.92 2.46
CA PHE A 328 1.03 -3.00 1.93
C PHE A 328 0.14 -3.82 2.87
N PHE A 329 0.48 -5.10 3.10
CA PHE A 329 -0.38 -5.99 3.88
C PHE A 329 -0.41 -5.65 5.38
N GLU A 330 0.71 -5.21 5.98
CA GLU A 330 0.68 -4.71 7.35
C GLU A 330 -0.26 -3.52 7.51
N SER A 331 -0.34 -2.62 6.52
CA SER A 331 -1.31 -1.52 6.58
C SER A 331 -2.74 -2.04 6.53
N MET A 332 -3.04 -3.00 5.63
CA MET A 332 -4.37 -3.59 5.49
C MET A 332 -4.87 -4.28 6.76
N PHE A 333 -3.98 -4.86 7.56
CA PHE A 333 -4.32 -5.60 8.79
C PHE A 333 -4.01 -4.86 10.10
N SER A 334 -3.41 -3.67 10.03
CA SER A 334 -3.09 -2.88 11.22
C SER A 334 -4.34 -2.39 11.93
N ASN A 335 -4.21 -2.20 13.24
CA ASN A 335 -5.20 -1.48 14.05
C ASN A 335 -4.76 -0.05 14.40
N ARG A 336 -3.52 0.35 14.07
CA ARG A 336 -2.96 1.66 14.41
C ARG A 336 -3.41 2.73 13.42
N SER A 337 -3.86 3.88 13.90
CA SER A 337 -4.29 5.01 13.08
C SER A 337 -3.24 5.41 12.02
N SER A 338 -1.99 5.56 12.39
CA SER A 338 -0.89 5.94 11.50
C SER A 338 -0.67 4.97 10.32
N LYS A 339 -0.96 3.68 10.49
CA LYS A 339 -0.88 2.69 9.40
C LYS A 339 -2.19 2.63 8.59
N CYS A 340 -3.32 2.89 9.22
CA CYS A 340 -4.64 2.80 8.58
C CYS A 340 -4.98 4.01 7.72
N ARG A 341 -4.42 5.22 7.96
CA ARG A 341 -4.73 6.45 7.24
C ARG A 341 -4.68 6.33 5.71
N LYS A 342 -3.90 5.40 5.18
CA LYS A 342 -3.67 5.21 3.74
C LYS A 342 -4.66 4.24 3.06
N LEU A 343 -5.48 3.50 3.82
CA LEU A 343 -6.26 2.40 3.27
C LEU A 343 -7.34 2.86 2.28
N HIS A 344 -8.01 3.98 2.55
CA HIS A 344 -9.03 4.53 1.65
C HIS A 344 -8.45 4.84 0.26
N ASN A 345 -7.15 5.20 0.18
CA ASN A 345 -6.41 5.45 -1.04
C ASN A 345 -5.99 4.18 -1.80
N VAL A 346 -6.29 2.99 -1.27
CA VAL A 346 -6.15 1.72 -1.99
C VAL A 346 -7.39 1.40 -2.81
N ALA A 347 -8.55 1.97 -2.45
CA ALA A 347 -9.76 1.88 -3.28
C ALA A 347 -9.56 2.61 -4.61
N ASP A 348 -10.31 2.19 -5.61
CA ASP A 348 -10.32 2.78 -6.97
C ASP A 348 -8.91 2.94 -7.55
N SER A 349 -8.09 1.87 -7.43
CA SER A 349 -6.69 1.84 -7.86
C SER A 349 -6.33 0.57 -8.63
N VAL A 350 -5.27 0.65 -9.45
CA VAL A 350 -4.62 -0.51 -10.05
C VAL A 350 -3.45 -0.94 -9.17
N ILE A 351 -3.53 -2.15 -8.63
CA ILE A 351 -2.53 -2.67 -7.71
C ILE A 351 -1.70 -3.73 -8.42
N VAL A 352 -0.42 -3.46 -8.63
CA VAL A 352 0.51 -4.37 -9.32
C VAL A 352 1.39 -5.05 -8.29
N PHE A 353 1.26 -6.36 -8.12
CA PHE A 353 2.16 -7.17 -7.30
C PHE A 353 3.27 -7.72 -8.19
N ASP A 354 4.44 -7.12 -8.12
CA ASP A 354 5.63 -7.63 -8.83
C ASP A 354 6.25 -8.80 -8.07
N GLU A 355 6.79 -9.78 -8.81
CA GLU A 355 7.28 -11.03 -8.25
C GLU A 355 6.24 -11.72 -7.33
N ALA A 356 5.02 -11.91 -7.83
CA ALA A 356 3.87 -12.41 -7.05
C ALA A 356 4.12 -13.76 -6.36
N GLN A 357 5.09 -14.57 -6.84
CA GLN A 357 5.52 -15.81 -6.17
C GLN A 357 6.17 -15.55 -4.79
N MET A 358 6.52 -14.31 -4.48
CA MET A 358 7.11 -13.91 -3.20
C MET A 358 6.07 -13.45 -2.16
N LEU A 359 4.79 -13.61 -2.45
CA LEU A 359 3.75 -13.40 -1.45
C LEU A 359 3.98 -14.32 -0.23
N PRO A 360 3.76 -13.82 1.01
CA PRO A 360 4.10 -14.57 2.22
C PRO A 360 3.25 -15.84 2.35
N THR A 361 3.86 -17.01 2.27
CA THR A 361 3.16 -18.31 2.27
C THR A 361 2.33 -18.53 3.53
N ASP A 362 2.83 -18.13 4.70
CA ASP A 362 2.15 -18.27 5.98
C ASP A 362 0.88 -17.41 6.11
N TYR A 363 0.83 -16.31 5.34
CA TYR A 363 -0.28 -15.35 5.33
C TYR A 363 -0.98 -15.26 3.97
N LEU A 364 -0.77 -16.25 3.10
CA LEU A 364 -1.25 -16.22 1.72
C LEU A 364 -2.77 -16.09 1.62
N LYS A 365 -3.51 -16.86 2.44
CA LYS A 365 -4.98 -16.81 2.47
C LYS A 365 -5.53 -15.42 2.85
N PRO A 366 -5.08 -14.76 3.93
CA PRO A 366 -5.47 -13.38 4.22
C PRO A 366 -5.11 -12.41 3.09
N CYS A 367 -3.93 -12.55 2.48
CA CYS A 367 -3.52 -11.68 1.36
C CYS A 367 -4.47 -11.82 0.16
N ILE A 368 -4.84 -13.05 -0.20
CA ILE A 368 -5.80 -13.33 -1.26
C ILE A 368 -7.18 -12.76 -0.92
N ALA A 369 -7.67 -12.97 0.30
CA ALA A 369 -8.94 -12.43 0.73
C ALA A 369 -9.00 -10.90 0.62
N VAL A 370 -7.89 -10.19 0.95
CA VAL A 370 -7.79 -8.72 0.73
C VAL A 370 -7.90 -8.38 -0.75
N MET A 371 -7.16 -9.08 -1.63
CA MET A 371 -7.21 -8.82 -3.07
C MET A 371 -8.62 -9.02 -3.63
N GLU A 372 -9.32 -10.08 -3.23
CA GLU A 372 -10.70 -10.34 -3.63
C GLU A 372 -11.65 -9.24 -3.16
N GLN A 373 -11.54 -8.81 -1.90
CA GLN A 373 -12.35 -7.70 -1.40
C GLN A 373 -12.11 -6.41 -2.18
N LEU A 374 -10.84 -6.08 -2.48
CA LEU A 374 -10.48 -4.89 -3.24
C LEU A 374 -11.09 -4.91 -4.65
N ILE A 375 -11.12 -6.07 -5.30
CA ILE A 375 -11.74 -6.23 -6.61
C ILE A 375 -13.27 -6.12 -6.51
N ARG A 376 -13.89 -6.82 -5.57
CA ARG A 376 -15.36 -6.94 -5.48
C ARG A 376 -16.04 -5.67 -4.98
N HIS A 377 -15.44 -5.00 -3.98
CA HIS A 377 -16.14 -3.97 -3.21
C HIS A 377 -15.47 -2.58 -3.25
N TYR A 378 -14.20 -2.51 -3.69
CA TYR A 378 -13.44 -1.25 -3.65
C TYR A 378 -12.99 -0.78 -5.02
N ARG A 379 -13.64 -1.25 -6.09
CA ARG A 379 -13.45 -0.79 -7.48
C ARG A 379 -12.00 -0.90 -7.97
N SER A 380 -11.17 -1.73 -7.35
CA SER A 380 -9.75 -1.87 -7.70
C SER A 380 -9.54 -2.99 -8.71
N SER A 381 -8.44 -2.89 -9.48
CA SER A 381 -7.93 -3.99 -10.29
C SER A 381 -6.60 -4.47 -9.74
N VAL A 382 -6.38 -5.77 -9.79
CA VAL A 382 -5.14 -6.40 -9.30
C VAL A 382 -4.40 -7.06 -10.45
N VAL A 383 -3.09 -6.83 -10.52
CA VAL A 383 -2.18 -7.43 -11.50
C VAL A 383 -1.12 -8.26 -10.80
N LEU A 384 -1.07 -9.54 -11.05
CA LEU A 384 0.00 -10.42 -10.56
C LEU A 384 1.08 -10.56 -11.63
N CYS A 385 2.24 -9.92 -11.40
CA CYS A 385 3.39 -10.00 -12.29
C CYS A 385 4.39 -11.06 -11.82
N THR A 386 4.81 -11.95 -12.70
CA THR A 386 5.75 -13.02 -12.36
C THR A 386 6.48 -13.55 -13.58
N ALA A 387 7.73 -14.02 -13.39
CA ALA A 387 8.44 -14.79 -14.38
C ALA A 387 8.15 -16.31 -14.27
N THR A 388 7.54 -16.76 -13.16
CA THR A 388 7.16 -18.16 -12.91
C THR A 388 5.75 -18.16 -12.34
N GLN A 389 4.82 -18.88 -12.95
CA GLN A 389 3.43 -18.93 -12.47
C GLN A 389 3.36 -19.73 -11.17
N PRO A 390 3.15 -19.13 -10.01
CA PRO A 390 2.71 -19.86 -8.84
C PRO A 390 1.27 -20.32 -9.08
N ALA A 391 0.91 -21.49 -8.56
CA ALA A 391 -0.47 -22.02 -8.64
C ALA A 391 -1.45 -21.24 -7.73
N LEU A 392 -1.39 -19.90 -7.78
CA LEU A 392 -2.21 -19.03 -6.93
C LEU A 392 -3.67 -19.02 -7.35
N GLN A 393 -3.97 -19.28 -8.62
CA GLN A 393 -5.32 -19.21 -9.16
C GLN A 393 -6.30 -20.11 -8.39
N ASN A 394 -5.86 -21.31 -7.98
CA ASN A 394 -6.70 -22.27 -7.25
C ASN A 394 -7.02 -21.83 -5.80
N LEU A 395 -6.42 -20.76 -5.32
CA LEU A 395 -6.65 -20.22 -3.98
C LEU A 395 -7.68 -19.09 -3.99
N PHE A 396 -7.94 -18.51 -5.16
CA PHE A 396 -8.99 -17.50 -5.34
C PHE A 396 -10.36 -18.17 -5.52
N SER A 397 -11.41 -17.43 -5.22
CA SER A 397 -12.79 -17.86 -5.46
C SER A 397 -13.03 -18.07 -6.96
N GLU A 398 -13.89 -19.02 -7.31
CA GLU A 398 -14.14 -19.44 -8.71
C GLU A 398 -14.68 -18.32 -9.59
N ASP A 399 -15.36 -17.34 -9.02
CA ASP A 399 -15.89 -16.15 -9.70
C ASP A 399 -14.82 -15.11 -10.05
N ILE A 400 -13.60 -15.23 -9.49
CA ILE A 400 -12.47 -14.35 -9.83
C ILE A 400 -11.75 -14.89 -11.08
N GLY A 401 -12.16 -14.41 -12.25
CA GLY A 401 -11.54 -14.74 -13.53
C GLY A 401 -10.20 -14.03 -13.73
N PHE A 402 -9.16 -14.78 -14.10
CA PHE A 402 -7.84 -14.26 -14.43
C PHE A 402 -7.71 -13.95 -15.92
N ARG A 403 -7.25 -12.73 -16.26
CA ARG A 403 -6.96 -12.32 -17.63
C ARG A 403 -5.45 -12.21 -17.82
N GLU A 404 -4.91 -12.97 -18.81
CA GLU A 404 -3.47 -12.94 -19.12
C GLU A 404 -3.13 -11.72 -19.99
N LEU A 405 -2.09 -11.00 -19.60
CA LEU A 405 -1.57 -9.81 -20.30
C LEU A 405 -0.40 -10.13 -21.24
N CYS A 406 0.17 -11.32 -21.16
CA CYS A 406 1.29 -11.72 -22.01
C CYS A 406 0.76 -12.53 -23.21
N PRO A 407 1.00 -12.11 -24.45
CA PRO A 407 0.59 -12.88 -25.62
C PRO A 407 1.50 -14.08 -25.80
N GLY A 408 0.94 -15.27 -26.04
CA GLY A 408 1.70 -16.46 -26.37
C GLY A 408 2.79 -16.80 -25.33
N VAL A 409 2.41 -16.97 -24.06
CA VAL A 409 3.33 -17.17 -22.92
C VAL A 409 4.44 -18.19 -23.25
N ASP A 410 4.08 -19.37 -23.77
CA ASP A 410 5.07 -20.43 -24.06
C ASP A 410 6.06 -20.01 -25.14
N ASP A 411 5.63 -19.32 -26.19
CA ASP A 411 6.49 -18.78 -27.24
C ASP A 411 7.45 -17.72 -26.70
N GLN A 412 6.98 -16.85 -25.82
CA GLN A 412 7.83 -15.88 -25.14
C GLN A 412 8.90 -16.58 -24.27
N PHE A 413 8.51 -17.60 -23.49
CA PHE A 413 9.46 -18.36 -22.68
C PHE A 413 10.49 -19.13 -23.52
N ALA A 414 10.08 -19.70 -24.64
CA ALA A 414 10.99 -20.35 -25.59
C ALA A 414 12.02 -19.37 -26.18
N PHE A 415 11.55 -18.19 -26.60
CA PHE A 415 12.44 -17.14 -27.16
C PHE A 415 13.44 -16.58 -26.14
N PHE A 416 12.99 -16.27 -24.91
CA PHE A 416 13.84 -15.70 -23.88
C PHE A 416 14.69 -16.73 -23.12
N LYS A 417 14.67 -18.00 -23.47
CA LYS A 417 15.47 -19.05 -22.84
C LYS A 417 16.96 -18.83 -23.08
N ARG A 418 17.70 -18.40 -22.06
CA ARG A 418 19.12 -18.03 -22.14
C ARG A 418 20.05 -18.91 -21.34
N SER A 419 19.49 -19.84 -20.56
CA SER A 419 20.27 -20.65 -19.63
C SER A 419 19.97 -22.14 -19.83
N LYS A 420 20.98 -22.95 -19.52
CA LYS A 420 20.84 -24.40 -19.39
C LYS A 420 20.95 -24.76 -17.92
N ILE A 421 19.97 -25.49 -17.40
CA ILE A 421 20.00 -26.01 -16.03
C ILE A 421 20.77 -27.32 -16.07
N ARG A 422 21.72 -27.49 -15.14
CA ARG A 422 22.44 -28.74 -14.91
C ARG A 422 22.33 -29.08 -13.44
N ASP A 423 21.81 -30.26 -13.14
CA ASP A 423 21.87 -30.84 -11.82
C ASP A 423 23.29 -31.39 -11.58
N LEU A 424 23.93 -30.96 -10.51
CA LEU A 424 25.27 -31.41 -10.11
C LEU A 424 25.16 -32.50 -9.02
N GLY A 425 23.98 -32.87 -8.59
CA GLY A 425 23.78 -33.75 -7.45
C GLY A 425 24.37 -33.18 -6.15
N ARG A 426 24.86 -34.07 -5.28
CA ARG A 426 25.58 -33.69 -4.06
C ARG A 426 27.03 -33.49 -4.33
N ILE A 427 27.52 -32.26 -4.13
CA ILE A 427 28.94 -31.93 -4.23
C ILE A 427 29.47 -31.45 -2.89
N SER A 428 30.76 -31.73 -2.60
CA SER A 428 31.43 -31.20 -1.39
C SER A 428 31.72 -29.71 -1.52
N GLY A 429 31.97 -29.02 -0.40
CA GLY A 429 32.41 -27.63 -0.37
C GLY A 429 33.72 -27.44 -1.18
N ASP A 430 34.68 -28.32 -0.97
CA ASP A 430 36.00 -28.28 -1.66
C ASP A 430 35.83 -28.42 -3.17
N SER A 431 35.02 -29.34 -3.64
CA SER A 431 34.73 -29.51 -5.08
C SER A 431 34.05 -28.27 -5.68
N LEU A 432 33.19 -27.60 -4.93
CA LEU A 432 32.57 -26.35 -5.36
C LEU A 432 33.59 -25.21 -5.41
N VAL A 433 34.49 -25.14 -4.41
CA VAL A 433 35.57 -24.15 -4.38
C VAL A 433 36.49 -24.32 -5.59
N GLU A 434 36.92 -25.55 -5.89
CA GLU A 434 37.78 -25.84 -7.02
C GLU A 434 37.13 -25.49 -8.36
N ARG A 435 35.87 -25.82 -8.51
CA ARG A 435 35.07 -25.43 -9.68
C ARG A 435 35.02 -23.91 -9.86
N LEU A 436 34.73 -23.16 -8.78
CA LEU A 436 34.63 -21.71 -8.81
C LEU A 436 35.99 -21.01 -9.06
N LYS A 437 37.10 -21.64 -8.67
CA LYS A 437 38.45 -21.13 -9.02
C LYS A 437 38.67 -21.08 -10.53
N ASN A 438 38.08 -22.00 -11.26
CA ASN A 438 38.21 -22.12 -12.70
C ASN A 438 37.19 -21.30 -13.50
N GLU A 439 36.16 -20.72 -12.83
CA GLU A 439 35.15 -19.90 -13.51
C GLU A 439 35.61 -18.44 -13.66
N TYR A 440 35.35 -17.87 -14.83
CA TYR A 440 35.63 -16.47 -15.10
C TYR A 440 34.62 -15.54 -14.41
N SER A 441 33.34 -15.91 -14.46
CA SER A 441 32.27 -15.17 -13.80
C SER A 441 31.24 -16.15 -13.23
N ALA A 442 30.93 -16.01 -11.94
CA ALA A 442 29.97 -16.85 -11.28
C ALA A 442 29.21 -16.09 -10.19
N LEU A 443 27.92 -16.42 -10.02
CA LEU A 443 27.11 -16.04 -8.89
C LEU A 443 26.71 -17.29 -8.10
N CYS A 444 27.18 -17.39 -6.87
CA CYS A 444 26.82 -18.48 -5.96
C CYS A 444 25.79 -18.01 -4.94
N ILE A 445 24.66 -18.70 -4.85
CA ILE A 445 23.59 -18.42 -3.92
C ILE A 445 23.51 -19.56 -2.91
N PHE A 446 23.55 -19.24 -1.61
CA PHE A 446 23.55 -20.19 -0.51
C PHE A 446 22.34 -20.00 0.38
N ASN A 447 21.83 -21.08 0.99
CA ASN A 447 20.67 -21.03 1.88
C ASN A 447 20.98 -20.33 3.22
N THR A 448 22.26 -20.27 3.65
CA THR A 448 22.62 -19.64 4.92
C THR A 448 23.72 -18.59 4.75
N LYS A 449 23.70 -17.56 5.60
CA LYS A 449 24.74 -16.52 5.66
C LYS A 449 26.10 -17.12 6.03
N LYS A 450 26.12 -18.10 6.94
CA LYS A 450 27.32 -18.77 7.41
C LYS A 450 28.04 -19.53 6.28
N THR A 451 27.28 -20.30 5.49
CA THR A 451 27.84 -21.02 4.33
C THR A 451 28.40 -20.05 3.31
N ALA A 452 27.68 -18.97 2.98
CA ALA A 452 28.16 -17.95 2.06
C ALA A 452 29.45 -17.28 2.55
N GLN A 453 29.58 -17.02 3.86
CA GLN A 453 30.76 -16.43 4.49
C GLN A 453 31.96 -17.39 4.47
N ASN A 454 31.76 -18.65 4.89
CA ASN A 454 32.82 -19.66 4.89
C ASN A 454 33.42 -19.84 3.47
N MET A 455 32.54 -20.02 2.49
CA MET A 455 32.93 -20.13 1.09
C MET A 455 33.67 -18.87 0.58
N TYR A 456 33.33 -17.68 1.08
CA TYR A 456 34.09 -16.47 0.75
C TYR A 456 35.51 -16.48 1.34
N GLN A 457 35.67 -16.98 2.55
CA GLN A 457 36.98 -17.06 3.19
C GLN A 457 37.94 -18.02 2.42
N GLU A 458 37.42 -19.15 1.95
CA GLU A 458 38.18 -20.17 1.22
C GLU A 458 38.61 -19.73 -0.20
N LEU A 459 37.81 -18.88 -0.84
CA LEU A 459 38.07 -18.36 -2.21
C LEU A 459 38.59 -16.92 -2.22
N ARG A 460 38.89 -16.36 -1.05
CA ARG A 460 39.31 -14.97 -0.90
C ARG A 460 40.45 -14.61 -1.87
N GLY A 461 40.25 -13.53 -2.61
CA GLY A 461 41.20 -13.07 -3.59
C GLY A 461 40.64 -11.98 -4.50
N GLU A 462 41.46 -11.55 -5.47
CA GLU A 462 41.05 -10.51 -6.41
C GLU A 462 39.84 -10.94 -7.25
N GLY A 463 38.82 -10.08 -7.34
CA GLY A 463 37.61 -10.36 -8.10
C GLY A 463 36.59 -11.24 -7.38
N VAL A 464 36.80 -11.56 -6.10
CA VAL A 464 35.87 -12.34 -5.30
C VAL A 464 35.14 -11.42 -4.33
N TYR A 465 33.80 -11.44 -4.38
CA TYR A 465 32.93 -10.56 -3.59
C TYR A 465 32.00 -11.37 -2.71
N HIS A 466 31.68 -10.82 -1.53
CA HIS A 466 30.65 -11.30 -0.64
C HIS A 466 29.53 -10.25 -0.53
N LEU A 467 28.29 -10.68 -0.66
CA LEU A 467 27.11 -9.86 -0.37
C LEU A 467 26.30 -10.53 0.73
N SER A 468 25.84 -9.77 1.71
CA SER A 468 25.05 -10.29 2.82
C SER A 468 24.13 -9.21 3.38
N THR A 469 22.99 -9.62 3.95
CA THR A 469 22.10 -8.73 4.72
C THR A 469 22.75 -8.24 6.03
N ALA A 470 23.86 -8.84 6.46
CA ALA A 470 24.65 -8.34 7.58
C ALA A 470 25.47 -7.07 7.24
N MET A 471 25.55 -6.70 5.96
CA MET A 471 26.23 -5.47 5.52
C MET A 471 25.29 -4.28 5.68
N TYR A 472 25.80 -3.18 6.24
CA TYR A 472 25.02 -1.93 6.26
C TYR A 472 24.83 -1.36 4.83
N PRO A 473 23.75 -0.62 4.56
CA PRO A 473 23.31 -0.27 3.21
C PRO A 473 24.40 0.41 2.35
N VAL A 474 25.13 1.38 2.91
CA VAL A 474 26.19 2.12 2.18
C VAL A 474 27.32 1.18 1.76
N HIS A 475 27.75 0.25 2.63
CA HIS A 475 28.77 -0.74 2.29
C HIS A 475 28.29 -1.66 1.16
N ARG A 476 27.05 -2.14 1.24
CA ARG A 476 26.45 -2.97 0.20
C ARG A 476 26.38 -2.25 -1.15
N LYS A 477 25.95 -0.98 -1.18
CA LYS A 477 25.93 -0.15 -2.41
C LYS A 477 27.32 -0.03 -3.01
N ARG A 478 28.35 0.21 -2.20
CA ARG A 478 29.76 0.28 -2.65
C ARG A 478 30.26 -1.04 -3.26
N VAL A 479 29.98 -2.17 -2.61
CA VAL A 479 30.37 -3.50 -3.12
C VAL A 479 29.65 -3.80 -4.44
N LEU A 480 28.36 -3.50 -4.55
CA LEU A 480 27.60 -3.68 -5.80
C LEU A 480 28.15 -2.81 -6.94
N ALA A 481 28.53 -1.56 -6.67
CA ALA A 481 29.16 -0.69 -7.65
C ALA A 481 30.52 -1.26 -8.13
N GLY A 482 31.32 -1.81 -7.21
CA GLY A 482 32.56 -2.48 -7.54
C GLY A 482 32.37 -3.73 -8.41
N ILE A 483 31.34 -4.54 -8.11
CA ILE A 483 30.97 -5.71 -8.91
C ILE A 483 30.58 -5.28 -10.34
N ARG A 484 29.68 -4.29 -10.47
CA ARG A 484 29.24 -3.76 -11.78
C ARG A 484 30.40 -3.27 -12.61
N LYS A 485 31.22 -2.39 -12.05
CA LYS A 485 32.42 -1.89 -12.73
C LYS A 485 33.34 -3.03 -13.23
N ARG A 486 33.55 -4.07 -12.40
CA ARG A 486 34.39 -5.19 -12.75
C ARG A 486 33.79 -6.05 -13.87
N LEU A 487 32.48 -6.22 -13.90
CA LEU A 487 31.76 -6.91 -14.98
C LEU A 487 31.81 -6.11 -16.28
N ASP A 488 31.65 -4.78 -16.21
CA ASP A 488 31.72 -3.86 -17.36
C ASP A 488 33.14 -3.87 -17.97
N ASP A 489 34.18 -3.90 -17.10
CA ASP A 489 35.58 -4.03 -17.48
C ASP A 489 35.93 -5.44 -18.02
N LYS A 490 34.96 -6.35 -18.08
CA LYS A 490 35.17 -7.76 -18.47
C LYS A 490 36.30 -8.43 -17.69
N LYS A 491 36.38 -8.22 -16.38
CA LYS A 491 37.36 -8.84 -15.49
C LYS A 491 36.70 -9.99 -14.71
N ARG A 492 37.54 -10.97 -14.27
CA ARG A 492 37.07 -12.09 -13.46
C ARG A 492 36.24 -11.60 -12.26
N CYS A 493 35.03 -12.13 -12.09
CA CYS A 493 34.11 -11.70 -11.04
C CYS A 493 33.30 -12.88 -10.45
N ILE A 494 33.62 -13.25 -9.21
CA ILE A 494 32.91 -14.30 -8.47
C ILE A 494 32.14 -13.64 -7.30
N VAL A 495 30.82 -13.72 -7.33
CA VAL A 495 29.95 -13.14 -6.31
C VAL A 495 29.26 -14.24 -5.51
N ARG A 496 29.19 -14.08 -4.19
CA ARG A 496 28.50 -15.00 -3.28
C ARG A 496 27.52 -14.26 -2.42
N ARG A 497 26.34 -14.83 -2.29
CA ARG A 497 25.29 -14.28 -1.44
C ARG A 497 24.43 -15.39 -0.84
N PRO A 498 23.79 -15.16 0.32
CA PRO A 498 22.69 -15.99 0.76
C PRO A 498 21.46 -15.78 -0.13
N ALA A 499 20.56 -16.76 -0.16
CA ALA A 499 19.35 -16.74 -0.97
C ALA A 499 18.42 -15.54 -0.63
N TRP A 500 18.44 -15.13 0.62
CA TRP A 500 17.63 -14.05 1.17
C TRP A 500 18.45 -12.74 1.21
N LEU A 501 18.47 -12.02 0.14
CA LEU A 501 19.18 -10.74 0.05
C LEU A 501 18.35 -9.69 -0.66
#